data_4ffc7e41ddf4f4e273eb4f218eab62ff
#
_entry.id   4ffc7e41ddf4f4e273eb4f218eab62ff
#
_cell.length_a   1.000
_cell.length_b   1.000
_cell.length_c   1.000
_cell.angle_alpha   90.00
_cell.angle_beta   90.00
_cell.angle_gamma   90.00
#
_symmetry.space_group_name_H-M   'P 1'
#
loop_
_entity.id
_entity.type
_entity.pdbx_description
1 polymer ?
#
loop_
_entity_poly.entity_id
_entity_poly.type
_entity_poly.pdbx_seq_one_letter_code
_entity_poly.pdbx_strand_id
1 'polypeptide(L)'
;VGLLAVRKGVRFAPGEPADERESGRSPGFENIPAIVAAAASLRAVRAEAAGGAARLRALVDLIRTRVPELVPDVEVVGDPVRRLPHLVTFSCLYVDGEALLHALDREGFSVSSGSSCTSGTLTPSHVLRAMGVLSEGNVRISLGAGASGDEVERFLAVLPGVVASVRERLGAPTAPAAGPAARTAGLVLDTLGKRCPIPVIELAKVIGDVPVGETVTVLSDDEAARLDIPAWCGMRGQGYAGEEKRERGSA
;
A
#
# COMPACT_ATOMS: atom_id res chain seq x y z
N VAL A 1 -18.73 2.31 -19.83
CA VAL A 1 -18.12 2.83 -21.06
C VAL A 1 -16.62 2.90 -20.85
N GLY A 2 -15.87 2.23 -21.72
CA GLY A 2 -14.41 2.36 -21.81
C GLY A 2 -14.01 3.43 -22.81
N LEU A 3 -12.85 4.05 -22.62
CA LEU A 3 -12.26 5.02 -23.55
C LEU A 3 -10.86 4.55 -23.92
N LEU A 4 -10.60 4.43 -25.24
CA LEU A 4 -9.29 4.11 -25.76
C LEU A 4 -8.79 5.26 -26.64
N ALA A 5 -7.70 5.89 -26.24
CA ALA A 5 -7.04 6.91 -27.05
C ALA A 5 -5.79 6.32 -27.73
N VAL A 6 -5.81 6.25 -29.04
CA VAL A 6 -4.68 5.80 -29.83
C VAL A 6 -4.07 6.99 -30.58
N ARG A 7 -2.80 7.30 -30.31
CA ARG A 7 -2.08 8.37 -31.00
C ARG A 7 -1.93 8.03 -32.49
N LYS A 8 -2.11 9.03 -33.36
CA LYS A 8 -1.88 8.87 -34.81
C LYS A 8 -0.47 8.30 -35.05
N GLY A 9 -0.38 7.28 -35.91
CA GLY A 9 0.87 6.60 -36.26
C GLY A 9 1.30 5.47 -35.34
N VAL A 10 0.60 5.24 -34.21
CA VAL A 10 0.86 4.06 -33.37
C VAL A 10 0.20 2.83 -34.01
N ARG A 11 0.95 1.75 -34.09
CA ARG A 11 0.40 0.46 -34.52
C ARG A 11 -0.51 -0.06 -33.38
N PHE A 12 -1.75 -0.34 -33.73
CA PHE A 12 -2.72 -0.93 -32.82
C PHE A 12 -3.35 -2.14 -33.50
N ALA A 13 -3.41 -3.25 -32.79
CA ALA A 13 -4.17 -4.43 -33.17
C ALA A 13 -5.19 -4.70 -32.04
N PRO A 14 -6.49 -4.87 -32.35
CA PRO A 14 -7.47 -5.27 -31.36
C PRO A 14 -7.13 -6.67 -30.83
N GLY A 15 -7.40 -6.90 -29.52
CA GLY A 15 -7.18 -8.23 -28.89
C GLY A 15 -8.19 -9.29 -29.33
N GLU A 16 -9.33 -8.87 -29.88
CA GLU A 16 -10.40 -9.71 -30.38
C GLU A 16 -10.73 -9.33 -31.82
N PRO A 17 -11.30 -10.22 -32.62
CA PRO A 17 -11.78 -9.89 -33.95
C PRO A 17 -12.76 -8.72 -33.87
N ALA A 18 -12.42 -7.63 -34.54
CA ALA A 18 -13.26 -6.44 -34.59
C ALA A 18 -14.04 -6.42 -35.91
N ASP A 19 -15.25 -5.86 -35.87
CA ASP A 19 -16.03 -5.52 -37.05
C ASP A 19 -15.67 -4.11 -37.55
N GLU A 20 -16.45 -3.52 -38.45
CA GLU A 20 -16.21 -2.17 -39.00
C GLU A 20 -16.42 -1.05 -37.98
N ARG A 21 -17.05 -1.34 -36.81
CA ARG A 21 -17.39 -0.37 -35.79
C ARG A 21 -16.16 0.11 -35.06
N GLU A 22 -16.26 1.28 -34.47
CA GLU A 22 -15.15 1.94 -33.78
C GLU A 22 -13.86 1.98 -34.61
N SER A 23 -14.00 2.07 -35.93
CA SER A 23 -12.88 2.00 -36.91
C SER A 23 -12.07 0.70 -36.78
N GLY A 24 -12.72 -0.42 -36.55
CA GLY A 24 -12.10 -1.74 -36.38
C GLY A 24 -11.34 -1.91 -35.07
N ARG A 25 -11.65 -1.13 -34.04
CA ARG A 25 -10.93 -1.18 -32.76
C ARG A 25 -11.64 -1.95 -31.65
N SER A 26 -12.96 -2.06 -31.74
CA SER A 26 -13.77 -2.76 -30.75
C SER A 26 -14.99 -3.39 -31.42
N PRO A 27 -15.30 -4.66 -31.15
CA PRO A 27 -16.49 -5.32 -31.70
C PRO A 27 -17.75 -4.88 -30.96
N GLY A 28 -18.88 -5.07 -31.62
CA GLY A 28 -20.22 -4.95 -31.03
C GLY A 28 -20.87 -3.57 -31.18
N PHE A 29 -22.14 -3.48 -30.81
CA PHE A 29 -22.94 -2.26 -30.92
C PHE A 29 -22.56 -1.25 -29.84
N GLU A 30 -22.50 0.02 -30.24
CA GLU A 30 -22.23 1.14 -29.37
C GLU A 30 -23.40 1.38 -28.40
N ASN A 31 -23.10 1.51 -27.11
CA ASN A 31 -24.08 1.93 -26.13
C ASN A 31 -24.21 3.47 -26.16
N ILE A 32 -24.95 4.01 -27.14
CA ILE A 32 -25.09 5.44 -27.35
C ILE A 32 -25.59 6.20 -26.11
N PRO A 33 -26.63 5.73 -25.36
CA PRO A 33 -27.04 6.41 -24.14
C PRO A 33 -25.90 6.53 -23.13
N ALA A 34 -25.12 5.46 -22.91
CA ALA A 34 -24.00 5.48 -21.96
C ALA A 34 -22.85 6.39 -22.45
N ILE A 35 -22.60 6.45 -23.76
CA ILE A 35 -21.58 7.36 -24.36
C ILE A 35 -21.99 8.83 -24.12
N VAL A 36 -23.26 9.17 -24.36
CA VAL A 36 -23.78 10.54 -24.14
C VAL A 36 -23.70 10.90 -22.66
N ALA A 37 -24.11 10.00 -21.77
CA ALA A 37 -24.02 10.21 -20.32
C ALA A 37 -22.57 10.39 -19.85
N ALA A 38 -21.63 9.57 -20.33
CA ALA A 38 -20.22 9.69 -20.04
C ALA A 38 -19.63 11.02 -20.51
N ALA A 39 -20.00 11.48 -21.73
CA ALA A 39 -19.58 12.76 -22.25
C ALA A 39 -20.12 13.96 -21.45
N ALA A 40 -21.35 13.88 -20.97
CA ALA A 40 -21.94 14.89 -20.11
C ALA A 40 -21.24 14.94 -18.74
N SER A 41 -21.03 13.78 -18.13
CA SER A 41 -20.28 13.64 -16.86
C SER A 41 -18.85 14.18 -16.99
N LEU A 42 -18.14 13.84 -18.04
CA LEU A 42 -16.78 14.32 -18.28
C LEU A 42 -16.72 15.86 -18.41
N ARG A 43 -17.69 16.47 -19.10
CA ARG A 43 -17.77 17.94 -19.19
C ARG A 43 -17.98 18.59 -17.83
N ALA A 44 -18.89 18.05 -17.01
CA ALA A 44 -19.15 18.57 -15.67
C ALA A 44 -17.91 18.46 -14.78
N VAL A 45 -17.28 17.27 -14.70
CA VAL A 45 -16.07 17.04 -13.92
C VAL A 45 -14.94 17.98 -14.35
N ARG A 46 -14.75 18.19 -15.65
CA ARG A 46 -13.71 19.11 -16.15
C ARG A 46 -13.98 20.57 -15.77
N ALA A 47 -15.23 21.00 -15.77
CA ALA A 47 -15.59 22.37 -15.37
C ALA A 47 -15.29 22.63 -13.87
N GLU A 48 -15.46 21.61 -13.03
CA GLU A 48 -15.26 21.68 -11.58
C GLU A 48 -13.82 21.36 -11.15
N ALA A 49 -13.02 20.73 -12.03
CA ALA A 49 -11.75 20.11 -11.69
C ALA A 49 -10.75 21.06 -11.05
N ALA A 50 -10.63 22.30 -11.50
CA ALA A 50 -9.62 23.23 -11.02
C ALA A 50 -9.86 23.63 -9.55
N GLY A 51 -11.07 24.03 -9.19
CA GLY A 51 -11.43 24.38 -7.81
C GLY A 51 -11.47 23.17 -6.90
N GLY A 52 -12.05 22.08 -7.36
CA GLY A 52 -12.12 20.81 -6.62
C GLY A 52 -10.73 20.22 -6.34
N ALA A 53 -9.83 20.27 -7.31
CA ALA A 53 -8.48 19.76 -7.16
C ALA A 53 -7.66 20.51 -6.09
N ALA A 54 -7.77 21.83 -6.02
CA ALA A 54 -7.05 22.63 -5.01
C ALA A 54 -7.54 22.28 -3.59
N ARG A 55 -8.85 22.17 -3.39
CA ARG A 55 -9.44 21.79 -2.10
C ARG A 55 -9.06 20.38 -1.68
N LEU A 56 -9.19 19.41 -2.57
CA LEU A 56 -8.83 18.02 -2.27
C LEU A 56 -7.33 17.87 -2.00
N ARG A 57 -6.49 18.62 -2.72
CA ARG A 57 -5.05 18.64 -2.47
C ARG A 57 -4.74 19.11 -1.05
N ALA A 58 -5.39 20.15 -0.58
CA ALA A 58 -5.20 20.65 0.78
C ALA A 58 -5.59 19.60 1.84
N LEU A 59 -6.70 18.88 1.64
CA LEU A 59 -7.12 17.78 2.52
C LEU A 59 -6.13 16.60 2.50
N VAL A 60 -5.65 16.24 1.33
CA VAL A 60 -4.62 15.20 1.19
C VAL A 60 -3.30 15.63 1.80
N ASP A 61 -2.89 16.89 1.65
CA ASP A 61 -1.67 17.43 2.29
C ASP A 61 -1.79 17.39 3.82
N LEU A 62 -2.95 17.69 4.36
CA LEU A 62 -3.23 17.57 5.79
C LEU A 62 -3.02 16.12 6.25
N ILE A 63 -3.59 15.13 5.56
CA ILE A 63 -3.40 13.71 5.89
C ILE A 63 -1.92 13.34 5.82
N ARG A 64 -1.23 13.70 4.74
CA ARG A 64 0.19 13.39 4.53
C ARG A 64 1.10 13.93 5.62
N THR A 65 0.77 15.11 6.13
CA THR A 65 1.54 15.75 7.22
C THR A 65 1.21 15.15 8.57
N ARG A 66 -0.08 14.98 8.87
CA ARG A 66 -0.52 14.58 10.20
C ARG A 66 -0.35 13.09 10.49
N VAL A 67 -0.46 12.21 9.49
CA VAL A 67 -0.33 10.76 9.71
C VAL A 67 1.02 10.39 10.32
N PRO A 68 2.19 10.87 9.82
CA PRO A 68 3.48 10.58 10.45
C PRO A 68 3.66 11.18 11.85
N GLU A 69 2.95 12.27 12.16
CA GLU A 69 2.98 12.87 13.49
C GLU A 69 2.17 12.08 14.53
N LEU A 70 1.07 11.45 14.07
CA LEU A 70 0.10 10.77 14.92
C LEU A 70 0.37 9.27 15.07
N VAL A 71 0.95 8.65 14.06
CA VAL A 71 1.18 7.20 14.02
C VAL A 71 2.68 6.96 13.88
N PRO A 72 3.34 6.37 14.89
CA PRO A 72 4.73 5.98 14.77
C PRO A 72 4.90 4.87 13.72
N ASP A 73 6.09 4.78 13.12
CA ASP A 73 6.45 3.74 12.18
C ASP A 73 5.51 3.67 10.97
N VAL A 74 5.24 4.82 10.38
CA VAL A 74 4.45 4.97 9.17
C VAL A 74 5.30 5.61 8.07
N GLU A 75 5.10 5.15 6.85
CA GLU A 75 5.69 5.72 5.63
C GLU A 75 4.58 6.28 4.74
N VAL A 76 4.65 7.56 4.40
CA VAL A 76 3.75 8.17 3.41
C VAL A 76 4.31 7.94 2.02
N VAL A 77 3.60 7.16 1.23
CA VAL A 77 4.04 6.66 -0.07
C VAL A 77 3.76 7.65 -1.20
N GLY A 78 4.63 7.65 -2.19
CA GLY A 78 4.47 8.38 -3.45
C GLY A 78 5.03 9.80 -3.45
N ASP A 79 5.16 10.35 -4.67
CA ASP A 79 5.75 11.67 -4.93
C ASP A 79 4.97 12.77 -4.18
N PRO A 80 5.65 13.63 -3.42
CA PRO A 80 4.97 14.69 -2.65
C PRO A 80 4.34 15.77 -3.53
N VAL A 81 4.81 15.95 -4.77
CA VAL A 81 4.38 17.01 -5.69
C VAL A 81 3.58 16.46 -6.86
N ARG A 82 4.15 15.49 -7.59
CA ARG A 82 3.58 14.91 -8.81
C ARG A 82 2.62 13.77 -8.49
N ARG A 83 1.46 14.11 -8.01
CA ARG A 83 0.42 13.16 -7.57
C ARG A 83 -0.99 13.65 -7.87
N LEU A 84 -1.94 12.74 -7.84
CA LEU A 84 -3.36 13.09 -7.93
C LEU A 84 -3.78 13.88 -6.68
N PRO A 85 -4.66 14.89 -6.83
CA PRO A 85 -5.04 15.78 -5.73
C PRO A 85 -5.89 15.10 -4.64
N HIS A 86 -6.56 14.01 -4.96
CA HIS A 86 -7.56 13.36 -4.12
C HIS A 86 -7.09 12.03 -3.52
N LEU A 87 -5.83 11.64 -3.74
CA LEU A 87 -5.33 10.32 -3.38
C LEU A 87 -4.11 10.42 -2.48
N VAL A 88 -4.13 9.66 -1.39
CA VAL A 88 -2.99 9.47 -0.50
C VAL A 88 -2.84 8.00 -0.16
N THR A 89 -1.61 7.55 -0.06
CA THR A 89 -1.27 6.19 0.36
C THR A 89 -0.19 6.28 1.43
N PHE A 90 -0.31 5.45 2.45
CA PHE A 90 0.69 5.28 3.48
C PHE A 90 0.71 3.83 3.95
N SER A 91 1.83 3.39 4.50
CA SER A 91 2.01 2.04 5.03
C SER A 91 2.42 2.11 6.50
N CYS A 92 1.75 1.33 7.34
CA CYS A 92 2.05 1.22 8.76
C CYS A 92 2.86 -0.05 9.02
N LEU A 93 4.03 0.05 9.63
CA LEU A 93 4.81 -1.11 10.07
C LEU A 93 4.04 -1.93 11.11
N TYR A 94 4.24 -3.23 11.10
CA TYR A 94 3.70 -4.19 12.08
C TYR A 94 2.17 -4.27 12.08
N VAL A 95 1.54 -3.99 10.96
CA VAL A 95 0.09 -4.00 10.79
C VAL A 95 -0.29 -4.93 9.66
N ASP A 96 -1.24 -5.80 9.92
CA ASP A 96 -1.94 -6.55 8.87
C ASP A 96 -2.92 -5.61 8.16
N GLY A 97 -2.78 -5.48 6.83
CA GLY A 97 -3.53 -4.53 6.03
C GLY A 97 -5.04 -4.81 6.01
N GLU A 98 -5.44 -6.08 6.00
CA GLU A 98 -6.85 -6.47 6.01
C GLU A 98 -7.50 -6.20 7.37
N ALA A 99 -6.79 -6.54 8.45
CA ALA A 99 -7.24 -6.24 9.80
C ALA A 99 -7.41 -4.72 10.03
N LEU A 100 -6.52 -3.91 9.47
CA LEU A 100 -6.60 -2.46 9.52
C LEU A 100 -7.81 -1.92 8.73
N LEU A 101 -8.05 -2.44 7.51
CA LEU A 101 -9.23 -2.08 6.73
C LEU A 101 -10.53 -2.36 7.50
N HIS A 102 -10.67 -3.56 8.02
CA HIS A 102 -11.87 -3.94 8.79
C HIS A 102 -12.04 -3.12 10.07
N ALA A 103 -10.94 -2.71 10.71
CA ALA A 103 -11.02 -1.87 11.88
C ALA A 103 -11.45 -0.44 11.53
N LEU A 104 -10.95 0.12 10.42
CA LEU A 104 -11.37 1.44 9.92
C LEU A 104 -12.82 1.43 9.42
N ASP A 105 -13.26 0.35 8.77
CA ASP A 105 -14.64 0.19 8.32
C ASP A 105 -15.64 0.23 9.50
N ARG A 106 -15.31 -0.41 10.63
CA ARG A 106 -16.12 -0.33 11.86
C ARG A 106 -16.22 1.08 12.43
N GLU A 107 -15.22 1.92 12.20
CA GLU A 107 -15.23 3.34 12.56
C GLU A 107 -15.93 4.22 11.50
N GLY A 108 -16.45 3.60 10.44
CA GLY A 108 -17.19 4.27 9.36
C GLY A 108 -16.30 4.87 8.27
N PHE A 109 -15.09 4.36 8.09
CA PHE A 109 -14.15 4.80 7.04
C PHE A 109 -13.89 3.71 6.01
N SER A 110 -14.42 3.88 4.81
CA SER A 110 -14.17 2.99 3.68
C SER A 110 -12.85 3.39 2.99
N VAL A 111 -11.83 2.57 3.16
CA VAL A 111 -10.51 2.75 2.57
C VAL A 111 -10.11 1.51 1.77
N SER A 112 -9.00 1.56 1.06
CA SER A 112 -8.48 0.41 0.31
C SER A 112 -7.08 0.04 0.81
N SER A 113 -6.69 -1.22 0.70
CA SER A 113 -5.29 -1.63 0.84
C SER A 113 -4.68 -1.98 -0.51
N GLY A 114 -3.35 -1.99 -0.59
CA GLY A 114 -2.64 -2.41 -1.79
C GLY A 114 -2.82 -3.87 -2.15
N SER A 115 -3.26 -4.71 -1.21
CA SER A 115 -3.47 -6.16 -1.35
C SER A 115 -4.92 -6.57 -1.62
N SER A 116 -5.89 -5.66 -1.45
CA SER A 116 -7.32 -6.01 -1.49
C SER A 116 -7.82 -6.57 -2.84
N CYS A 117 -7.16 -6.27 -3.94
CA CYS A 117 -7.52 -6.82 -5.26
C CYS A 117 -6.94 -8.21 -5.53
N THR A 118 -6.01 -8.66 -4.72
CA THR A 118 -5.31 -9.94 -4.85
C THR A 118 -5.53 -10.87 -3.66
N SER A 119 -6.53 -10.57 -2.82
CA SER A 119 -6.88 -11.37 -1.64
C SER A 119 -7.12 -12.87 -1.93
N GLY A 120 -7.51 -13.20 -3.17
CA GLY A 120 -7.61 -14.60 -3.62
C GLY A 120 -6.27 -15.26 -3.98
N THR A 121 -5.21 -14.49 -4.25
CA THR A 121 -3.90 -15.02 -4.69
C THR A 121 -2.77 -14.77 -3.70
N LEU A 122 -3.03 -14.00 -2.62
CA LEU A 122 -2.03 -13.67 -1.58
C LEU A 122 -0.74 -13.01 -2.12
N THR A 123 -0.81 -12.42 -3.30
CA THR A 123 0.34 -11.81 -3.96
C THR A 123 0.38 -10.31 -3.66
N PRO A 124 1.51 -9.79 -3.19
CA PRO A 124 1.67 -8.35 -2.94
C PRO A 124 1.39 -7.51 -4.19
N SER A 125 0.91 -6.28 -4.01
CA SER A 125 0.66 -5.35 -5.10
C SER A 125 1.92 -5.14 -5.95
N HIS A 126 1.83 -5.42 -7.25
CA HIS A 126 2.93 -5.18 -8.18
C HIS A 126 3.34 -3.69 -8.24
N VAL A 127 2.43 -2.78 -7.91
CA VAL A 127 2.70 -1.33 -7.85
C VAL A 127 3.56 -1.02 -6.63
N LEU A 128 3.19 -1.48 -5.43
CA LEU A 128 3.99 -1.27 -4.22
C LEU A 128 5.36 -1.93 -4.35
N ARG A 129 5.42 -3.13 -4.94
CA ARG A 129 6.67 -3.80 -5.29
C ARG A 129 7.57 -2.94 -6.17
N ALA A 130 7.02 -2.38 -7.26
CA ALA A 130 7.78 -1.51 -8.17
C ALA A 130 8.23 -0.21 -7.51
N MET A 131 7.53 0.25 -6.48
CA MET A 131 7.89 1.43 -5.69
C MET A 131 8.91 1.13 -4.58
N GLY A 132 9.16 -0.14 -4.24
CA GLY A 132 10.09 -0.55 -3.18
C GLY A 132 9.63 -0.18 -1.77
N VAL A 133 8.32 -0.11 -1.55
CA VAL A 133 7.70 0.26 -0.26
C VAL A 133 7.03 -0.94 0.38
N LEU A 134 6.69 -0.82 1.67
CA LEU A 134 5.96 -1.86 2.40
C LEU A 134 4.68 -2.28 1.67
N SER A 135 4.51 -3.57 1.51
CA SER A 135 3.30 -4.15 0.92
C SER A 135 2.20 -4.39 1.95
N GLU A 136 2.57 -4.79 3.16
CA GLU A 136 1.66 -4.95 4.28
C GLU A 136 1.41 -3.65 5.05
N GLY A 137 0.27 -3.58 5.73
CA GLY A 137 -0.12 -2.37 6.46
C GLY A 137 -0.39 -1.15 5.58
N ASN A 138 -0.53 -1.36 4.25
CA ASN A 138 -0.77 -0.29 3.29
C ASN A 138 -2.24 0.14 3.30
N VAL A 139 -2.46 1.45 3.39
CA VAL A 139 -3.78 2.08 3.30
C VAL A 139 -3.76 3.11 2.18
N ARG A 140 -4.75 3.03 1.30
CA ARG A 140 -5.01 4.03 0.26
C ARG A 140 -6.34 4.72 0.51
N ILE A 141 -6.29 6.01 0.69
CA ILE A 141 -7.45 6.89 0.84
C ILE A 141 -7.72 7.59 -0.47
N SER A 142 -8.98 7.54 -0.92
CA SER A 142 -9.45 8.25 -2.11
C SER A 142 -10.58 9.18 -1.69
N LEU A 143 -10.30 10.48 -1.65
CA LEU A 143 -11.28 11.49 -1.27
C LEU A 143 -12.26 11.76 -2.42
N GLY A 144 -13.55 11.63 -2.16
CA GLY A 144 -14.59 12.01 -3.10
C GLY A 144 -14.70 13.54 -3.27
N ALA A 145 -15.40 13.97 -4.31
CA ALA A 145 -15.61 15.40 -4.56
C ALA A 145 -16.33 16.11 -3.41
N GLY A 146 -17.12 15.41 -2.61
CA GLY A 146 -17.82 15.94 -1.45
C GLY A 146 -17.07 15.86 -0.12
N ALA A 147 -15.87 15.27 -0.08
CA ALA A 147 -15.12 15.09 1.16
C ALA A 147 -14.91 16.43 1.90
N SER A 148 -15.12 16.42 3.21
CA SER A 148 -15.00 17.61 4.07
C SER A 148 -13.76 17.58 4.95
N GLY A 149 -13.38 18.74 5.51
CA GLY A 149 -12.33 18.83 6.52
C GLY A 149 -12.66 18.06 7.80
N ASP A 150 -13.93 18.11 8.23
CA ASP A 150 -14.40 17.43 9.44
C ASP A 150 -14.28 15.90 9.33
N GLU A 151 -14.55 15.34 8.15
CA GLU A 151 -14.33 13.91 7.90
C GLU A 151 -12.87 13.52 7.97
N VAL A 152 -11.97 14.36 7.45
CA VAL A 152 -10.52 14.15 7.52
C VAL A 152 -10.03 14.25 8.96
N GLU A 153 -10.46 15.26 9.72
CA GLU A 153 -10.08 15.40 11.13
C GLU A 153 -10.61 14.24 11.98
N ARG A 154 -11.83 13.77 11.75
CA ARG A 154 -12.37 12.58 12.41
C ARG A 154 -11.54 11.32 12.08
N PHE A 155 -11.15 11.15 10.82
CA PHE A 155 -10.26 10.06 10.40
C PHE A 155 -8.92 10.12 11.15
N LEU A 156 -8.29 11.29 11.18
CA LEU A 156 -7.00 11.50 11.84
C LEU A 156 -7.09 11.27 13.36
N ALA A 157 -8.21 11.59 13.98
CA ALA A 157 -8.43 11.36 15.41
C ALA A 157 -8.56 9.87 15.76
N VAL A 158 -9.17 9.06 14.87
CA VAL A 158 -9.43 7.64 15.10
C VAL A 158 -8.21 6.78 14.74
N LEU A 159 -7.48 7.15 13.70
CA LEU A 159 -6.40 6.33 13.12
C LEU A 159 -5.36 5.82 14.13
N PRO A 160 -4.83 6.62 15.08
CA PRO A 160 -3.81 6.15 16.02
C PRO A 160 -4.30 5.00 16.89
N GLY A 161 -5.54 5.11 17.41
CA GLY A 161 -6.15 4.08 18.26
C GLY A 161 -6.39 2.77 17.50
N VAL A 162 -6.84 2.88 16.26
CA VAL A 162 -7.07 1.73 15.39
C VAL A 162 -5.76 1.02 15.08
N VAL A 163 -4.72 1.74 14.67
CA VAL A 163 -3.40 1.16 14.39
C VAL A 163 -2.80 0.50 15.63
N ALA A 164 -2.86 1.16 16.79
CA ALA A 164 -2.38 0.62 18.05
C ALA A 164 -3.07 -0.70 18.42
N SER A 165 -4.40 -0.77 18.29
CA SER A 165 -5.18 -1.98 18.55
C SER A 165 -4.81 -3.15 17.63
N VAL A 166 -4.53 -2.88 16.34
CA VAL A 166 -4.10 -3.92 15.39
C VAL A 166 -2.70 -4.43 15.74
N ARG A 167 -1.77 -3.54 16.08
CA ARG A 167 -0.40 -3.88 16.50
C ARG A 167 -0.38 -4.71 17.79
N GLU A 168 -1.19 -4.34 18.77
CA GLU A 168 -1.30 -5.06 20.03
C GLU A 168 -1.72 -6.51 19.83
N ARG A 169 -2.71 -6.75 18.99
CA ARG A 169 -3.18 -8.11 18.65
C ARG A 169 -2.12 -8.99 17.99
N LEU A 170 -1.17 -8.38 17.28
CA LEU A 170 -0.06 -9.06 16.62
C LEU A 170 1.18 -9.18 17.54
N GLY A 171 1.13 -8.63 18.76
CA GLY A 171 2.27 -8.61 19.67
C GLY A 171 3.47 -7.83 19.10
N ALA A 172 3.18 -6.76 18.34
CA ALA A 172 4.21 -5.91 17.75
C ALA A 172 4.99 -5.16 18.84
N PRO A 173 6.29 -4.90 18.65
CA PRO A 173 7.07 -4.13 19.60
C PRO A 173 6.56 -2.69 19.69
N THR A 174 6.34 -2.20 20.91
CA THR A 174 5.85 -0.83 21.17
C THR A 174 6.95 0.23 21.17
N ALA A 175 8.22 -0.19 21.20
CA ALA A 175 9.40 0.67 21.11
C ALA A 175 10.53 -0.06 20.40
N PRO A 176 11.53 0.66 19.81
CA PRO A 176 12.75 -0.01 19.38
C PRO A 176 13.38 -0.71 20.60
N ALA A 177 13.69 -1.98 20.46
CA ALA A 177 14.38 -2.75 21.50
C ALA A 177 15.74 -2.09 21.76
N ALA A 178 15.84 -1.29 22.81
CA ALA A 178 17.06 -0.74 23.35
C ALA A 178 17.32 -1.43 24.69
N GLY A 179 17.97 -2.58 24.64
CA GLY A 179 18.42 -3.29 25.82
C GLY A 179 19.81 -3.90 25.60
N PRO A 180 20.63 -4.07 26.68
CA PRO A 180 21.93 -4.71 26.54
C PRO A 180 21.75 -6.18 26.21
N ALA A 181 22.06 -6.53 24.98
CA ALA A 181 21.85 -7.83 24.39
C ALA A 181 22.79 -8.92 24.90
N ALA A 182 22.25 -10.11 25.06
CA ALA A 182 23.03 -11.34 24.98
C ALA A 182 23.51 -11.49 23.53
N ARG A 183 24.81 -11.47 23.33
CA ARG A 183 25.49 -11.55 22.03
C ARG A 183 25.22 -12.90 21.38
N THR A 184 24.41 -12.91 20.31
CA THR A 184 24.20 -14.11 19.50
C THR A 184 24.63 -13.78 18.07
N ALA A 185 25.86 -14.10 17.72
CA ALA A 185 26.35 -14.06 16.36
C ALA A 185 25.65 -15.14 15.52
N GLY A 186 25.22 -14.79 14.29
CA GLY A 186 24.61 -15.74 13.37
C GLY A 186 23.20 -16.19 13.74
N LEU A 187 22.38 -15.31 14.30
CA LEU A 187 20.98 -15.62 14.66
C LEU A 187 20.17 -15.98 13.42
N VAL A 188 19.49 -17.13 13.48
CA VAL A 188 18.54 -17.57 12.46
C VAL A 188 17.14 -17.55 13.05
N LEU A 189 16.25 -16.79 12.41
CA LEU A 189 14.83 -16.72 12.73
C LEU A 189 14.04 -17.61 11.77
N ASP A 190 13.37 -18.61 12.30
CA ASP A 190 12.47 -19.46 11.53
C ASP A 190 11.06 -18.86 11.55
N THR A 191 10.65 -18.35 10.39
CA THR A 191 9.31 -17.81 10.16
C THR A 191 8.59 -18.53 9.02
N LEU A 192 9.01 -19.76 8.71
CA LEU A 192 8.34 -20.59 7.71
C LEU A 192 6.88 -20.83 8.09
N GLY A 193 5.99 -20.72 7.10
CA GLY A 193 4.55 -20.83 7.30
C GLY A 193 3.88 -19.61 7.97
N LYS A 194 4.65 -18.60 8.36
CA LYS A 194 4.11 -17.33 8.90
C LYS A 194 4.04 -16.29 7.79
N ARG A 195 2.94 -15.52 7.77
CA ARG A 195 2.73 -14.46 6.79
C ARG A 195 3.13 -13.10 7.37
N CYS A 196 3.50 -12.17 6.50
CA CYS A 196 3.67 -10.79 6.89
C CYS A 196 2.37 -10.26 7.55
N PRO A 197 2.49 -9.43 8.59
CA PRO A 197 3.73 -8.80 9.05
C PRO A 197 4.56 -9.60 10.09
N ILE A 198 4.21 -10.86 10.40
CA ILE A 198 4.86 -11.64 11.49
C ILE A 198 6.38 -11.79 11.29
N PRO A 199 6.93 -12.13 10.11
CA PRO A 199 8.37 -12.19 9.92
C PRO A 199 9.09 -10.88 10.26
N VAL A 200 8.50 -9.75 9.90
CA VAL A 200 9.05 -8.41 10.20
C VAL A 200 8.94 -8.09 11.69
N ILE A 201 7.85 -8.48 12.36
CA ILE A 201 7.67 -8.32 13.81
C ILE A 201 8.71 -9.14 14.58
N GLU A 202 8.92 -10.40 14.21
CA GLU A 202 9.92 -11.26 14.87
C GLU A 202 11.34 -10.74 14.67
N LEU A 203 11.67 -10.26 13.46
CA LEU A 203 12.95 -9.60 13.19
C LEU A 203 13.13 -8.36 14.06
N ALA A 204 12.11 -7.52 14.16
CA ALA A 204 12.17 -6.30 14.95
C ALA A 204 12.37 -6.53 16.46
N LYS A 205 11.90 -7.66 16.99
CA LYS A 205 12.07 -8.03 18.40
C LYS A 205 13.51 -8.37 18.74
N VAL A 206 14.27 -8.90 17.80
CA VAL A 206 15.61 -9.44 18.07
C VAL A 206 16.77 -8.60 17.49
N ILE A 207 16.49 -7.74 16.51
CA ILE A 207 17.56 -7.00 15.83
C ILE A 207 18.37 -6.09 16.79
N GLY A 208 17.73 -5.57 17.84
CA GLY A 208 18.38 -4.76 18.88
C GLY A 208 19.41 -5.55 19.68
N ASP A 209 19.29 -6.87 19.69
CA ASP A 209 20.15 -7.77 20.46
C ASP A 209 21.36 -8.27 19.65
N VAL A 210 21.43 -7.93 18.37
CA VAL A 210 22.50 -8.34 17.46
C VAL A 210 23.60 -7.29 17.45
N PRO A 211 24.89 -7.68 17.65
CA PRO A 211 26.01 -6.76 17.59
C PRO A 211 26.11 -6.04 16.24
N VAL A 212 26.56 -4.80 16.26
CA VAL A 212 26.82 -4.03 15.02
C VAL A 212 27.84 -4.75 14.15
N GLY A 213 27.50 -4.99 12.89
CA GLY A 213 28.32 -5.73 11.93
C GLY A 213 27.99 -7.21 11.82
N GLU A 214 27.17 -7.74 12.69
CA GLU A 214 26.63 -9.11 12.61
C GLU A 214 25.32 -9.15 11.81
N THR A 215 24.93 -10.37 11.39
CA THR A 215 23.78 -10.59 10.50
C THR A 215 22.72 -11.48 11.16
N VAL A 216 21.45 -11.14 10.94
CA VAL A 216 20.30 -12.00 11.24
C VAL A 216 19.83 -12.63 9.94
N THR A 217 19.63 -13.93 9.92
CA THR A 217 19.01 -14.65 8.80
C THR A 217 17.55 -14.93 9.13
N VAL A 218 16.64 -14.47 8.30
CA VAL A 218 15.20 -14.77 8.41
C VAL A 218 14.84 -15.82 7.37
N LEU A 219 14.36 -16.99 7.82
CA LEU A 219 13.80 -18.01 6.94
C LEU A 219 12.30 -17.71 6.74
N SER A 220 11.87 -17.48 5.51
CA SER A 220 10.48 -17.21 5.19
C SER A 220 10.11 -17.82 3.84
N ASP A 221 8.88 -18.31 3.72
CA ASP A 221 8.25 -18.75 2.47
C ASP A 221 7.14 -17.79 2.01
N ASP A 222 7.00 -16.64 2.66
CA ASP A 222 6.04 -15.60 2.33
C ASP A 222 6.61 -14.57 1.33
N GLU A 223 5.94 -14.39 0.19
CA GLU A 223 6.35 -13.44 -0.83
C GLU A 223 6.33 -11.98 -0.36
N ALA A 224 5.44 -11.63 0.57
CA ALA A 224 5.39 -10.28 1.13
C ALA A 224 6.63 -9.99 1.98
N ALA A 225 7.16 -10.97 2.71
CA ALA A 225 8.38 -10.83 3.50
C ALA A 225 9.60 -10.44 2.65
N ARG A 226 9.67 -10.90 1.40
CA ARG A 226 10.75 -10.55 0.45
C ARG A 226 10.76 -9.06 0.10
N LEU A 227 9.62 -8.39 0.20
CA LEU A 227 9.48 -6.96 -0.06
C LEU A 227 9.58 -6.16 1.23
N ASP A 228 8.93 -6.64 2.27
CA ASP A 228 8.75 -5.89 3.51
C ASP A 228 10.00 -5.88 4.38
N ILE A 229 10.82 -6.94 4.36
CA ILE A 229 12.10 -6.95 5.10
C ILE A 229 13.08 -5.90 4.57
N PRO A 230 13.37 -5.79 3.25
CA PRO A 230 14.21 -4.71 2.73
C PRO A 230 13.64 -3.32 3.01
N ALA A 231 12.32 -3.13 2.84
CA ALA A 231 11.66 -1.86 3.13
C ALA A 231 11.78 -1.49 4.61
N TRP A 232 11.55 -2.45 5.50
CA TRP A 232 11.74 -2.31 6.95
C TRP A 232 13.19 -1.93 7.30
N CYS A 233 14.18 -2.61 6.69
CA CYS A 233 15.59 -2.29 6.88
C CYS A 233 15.86 -0.82 6.54
N GLY A 234 15.36 -0.34 5.39
CA GLY A 234 15.47 1.06 4.99
C GLY A 234 14.85 2.03 5.97
N MET A 235 13.63 1.75 6.46
CA MET A 235 12.93 2.59 7.44
C MET A 235 13.63 2.63 8.81
N ARG A 236 14.33 1.55 9.18
CA ARG A 236 15.01 1.40 10.49
C ARG A 236 16.50 1.69 10.44
N GLY A 237 17.06 2.05 9.28
CA GLY A 237 18.49 2.29 9.12
C GLY A 237 19.35 1.04 9.30
N GLN A 238 18.76 -0.14 9.04
CA GLN A 238 19.47 -1.41 9.04
C GLN A 238 20.01 -1.75 7.65
N GLY A 239 21.14 -2.45 7.59
CA GLY A 239 21.69 -2.96 6.33
C GLY A 239 20.93 -4.20 5.87
N TYR A 240 20.48 -4.23 4.62
CA TYR A 240 19.95 -5.44 3.99
C TYR A 240 21.05 -6.15 3.24
N ALA A 241 21.43 -7.37 3.69
CA ALA A 241 22.55 -8.13 3.11
C ALA A 241 22.19 -8.91 1.84
N GLY A 242 20.89 -9.02 1.53
CA GLY A 242 20.41 -9.76 0.35
C GLY A 242 19.52 -10.96 0.70
N GLU A 243 19.15 -11.73 -0.32
CA GLU A 243 18.35 -12.96 -0.17
C GLU A 243 19.02 -14.14 -0.85
N GLU A 244 18.86 -15.33 -0.28
CA GLU A 244 19.29 -16.60 -0.86
C GLU A 244 18.10 -17.55 -0.96
N LYS A 245 17.92 -18.14 -2.13
CA LYS A 245 16.89 -19.16 -2.33
C LYS A 245 17.41 -20.50 -1.88
N ARG A 246 16.82 -21.09 -0.84
CA ARG A 246 17.11 -22.46 -0.41
C ARG A 246 16.07 -23.41 -1.00
N GLU A 247 16.53 -24.46 -1.66
CA GLU A 247 15.65 -25.57 -2.01
C GLU A 247 15.27 -26.32 -0.73
N ARG A 248 13.99 -26.68 -0.58
CA ARG A 248 13.58 -27.58 0.51
C ARG A 248 14.33 -28.88 0.32
N GLY A 249 15.28 -29.16 1.18
CA GLY A 249 15.96 -30.44 1.22
C GLY A 249 14.93 -31.55 1.42
N SER A 250 14.89 -32.50 0.53
CA SER A 250 14.25 -33.79 0.76
C SER A 250 14.97 -34.43 1.96
N ALA A 251 14.28 -34.53 3.10
CA ALA A 251 14.69 -35.34 4.21
C ALA A 251 14.43 -36.80 3.90
#